data_f5d16f58b79719716a865d9a7c633b99
#
_entry.id   f5d16f58b79719716a865d9a7c633b99
#
_cell.length_a   1.000
_cell.length_b   1.000
_cell.length_c   1.000
_cell.angle_alpha   90.00
_cell.angle_beta   90.00
_cell.angle_gamma   90.00
#
_symmetry.space_group_name_H-M   'P 1'
#
loop_
_entity.id
_entity.type
_entity.pdbx_description
1 polymer ?
#
loop_
_entity_poly.entity_id
_entity_poly.type
_entity_poly.pdbx_seq_one_letter_code
_entity_poly.pdbx_strand_id
1 'polypeptide(L)'
;ADGLFEIPPRHFNRSLTDFEEVDDLDVNRPELFDYYLVARQIERIADHAVRIGALAEDVESGSTSGRTESDDALAELAALAEATREVVEMATTAALDASDDRAYEALERCHRSVEDGRALDRALFERAPPGAYALSRVLDSVVRTAERGGNVARVALRGGERLPVRAGEA
;
A
#
# COMPACT_ATOMS: atom_id res chain seq x y z
N ALA A 1 -13.44 -7.76 -8.72
CA ALA A 1 -12.88 -6.66 -7.87
C ALA A 1 -12.96 -5.30 -8.59
N ASP A 2 -12.95 -5.28 -9.93
CA ASP A 2 -12.80 -4.05 -10.73
C ASP A 2 -13.92 -3.01 -10.51
N GLY A 3 -15.16 -3.43 -10.23
CA GLY A 3 -16.28 -2.50 -10.08
C GLY A 3 -16.26 -1.61 -8.83
N LEU A 4 -15.64 -2.04 -7.74
CA LEU A 4 -15.58 -1.28 -6.48
C LEU A 4 -14.59 -0.10 -6.55
N PHE A 5 -13.51 -0.24 -7.32
CA PHE A 5 -12.50 0.81 -7.47
C PHE A 5 -12.91 1.92 -8.45
N GLU A 6 -13.96 1.72 -9.24
CA GLU A 6 -14.51 2.76 -10.11
C GLU A 6 -15.45 3.74 -9.39
N ILE A 7 -15.94 3.39 -8.20
CA ILE A 7 -16.90 4.20 -7.44
C ILE A 7 -16.29 5.54 -7.00
N PRO A 8 -15.16 5.60 -6.29
CA PRO A 8 -14.58 6.87 -5.84
C PRO A 8 -14.18 7.81 -6.99
N PRO A 9 -13.55 7.34 -8.11
CA PRO A 9 -13.28 8.20 -9.26
C PRO A 9 -14.53 8.79 -9.88
N ARG A 10 -15.62 8.01 -9.95
CA ARG A 10 -16.88 8.47 -10.55
C ARG A 10 -17.52 9.57 -9.72
N HIS A 11 -17.65 9.38 -8.40
CA HIS A 11 -18.18 10.40 -7.50
C HIS A 11 -17.30 11.65 -7.45
N PHE A 12 -15.98 11.48 -7.41
CA PHE A 12 -15.06 12.61 -7.47
C PHE A 12 -15.22 13.42 -8.77
N ASN A 13 -15.28 12.79 -9.93
CA ASN A 13 -15.47 13.47 -11.21
C ASN A 13 -16.83 14.19 -11.29
N ARG A 14 -17.89 13.59 -10.76
CA ARG A 14 -19.22 14.22 -10.71
C ARG A 14 -19.23 15.43 -9.78
N SER A 15 -18.58 15.33 -8.61
CA SER A 15 -18.49 16.45 -7.66
C SER A 15 -17.79 17.70 -8.21
N LEU A 16 -17.01 17.57 -9.29
CA LEU A 16 -16.37 18.71 -9.95
C LEU A 16 -17.35 19.56 -10.77
N THR A 17 -18.46 18.97 -11.20
CA THR A 17 -19.46 19.60 -12.08
C THR A 17 -20.85 19.69 -11.45
N ASP A 18 -21.12 18.88 -10.45
CA ASP A 18 -22.41 18.77 -9.76
C ASP A 18 -22.23 19.04 -8.25
N PHE A 19 -22.87 20.07 -7.74
CA PHE A 19 -22.80 20.44 -6.33
C PHE A 19 -23.69 19.55 -5.46
N GLU A 20 -24.79 19.04 -6.01
CA GLU A 20 -25.73 18.17 -5.29
C GLU A 20 -25.08 16.81 -4.96
N GLU A 21 -24.15 16.32 -5.77
CA GLU A 21 -23.41 15.08 -5.52
C GLU A 21 -22.64 15.11 -4.20
N VAL A 22 -22.09 16.26 -3.81
CA VAL A 22 -21.31 16.44 -2.57
C VAL A 22 -22.23 16.45 -1.36
N ASP A 23 -23.37 17.13 -1.49
CA ASP A 23 -24.37 17.24 -0.41
C ASP A 23 -25.02 15.86 -0.14
N ASP A 24 -25.27 15.08 -1.19
CA ASP A 24 -25.83 13.71 -1.07
C ASP A 24 -24.89 12.71 -0.36
N LEU A 25 -23.57 12.93 -0.45
CA LEU A 25 -22.56 12.06 0.16
C LEU A 25 -22.18 12.43 1.59
N ASP A 26 -22.67 13.57 2.11
CA ASP A 26 -22.33 14.14 3.43
C ASP A 26 -20.78 14.24 3.64
N VAL A 27 -20.06 14.54 2.57
CA VAL A 27 -18.59 14.73 2.57
C VAL A 27 -18.23 16.02 1.84
N ASN A 28 -17.14 16.67 2.21
CA ASN A 28 -16.65 17.79 1.42
C ASN A 28 -15.75 17.33 0.25
N ARG A 29 -15.55 18.20 -0.75
CA ARG A 29 -14.73 17.87 -1.92
C ARG A 29 -13.28 17.47 -1.60
N PRO A 30 -12.57 18.14 -0.68
CA PRO A 30 -11.26 17.67 -0.22
C PRO A 30 -11.28 16.26 0.35
N GLU A 31 -12.27 15.90 1.16
CA GLU A 31 -12.43 14.54 1.71
C GLU A 31 -12.70 13.52 0.60
N LEU A 32 -13.57 13.85 -0.33
CA LEU A 32 -13.85 12.98 -1.48
C LEU A 32 -12.60 12.75 -2.34
N PHE A 33 -11.75 13.78 -2.49
CA PHE A 33 -10.47 13.65 -3.17
C PHE A 33 -9.51 12.74 -2.40
N ASP A 34 -9.46 12.82 -1.08
CA ASP A 34 -8.61 11.94 -0.27
C ASP A 34 -9.10 10.50 -0.33
N TYR A 35 -10.41 10.24 -0.27
CA TYR A 35 -10.97 8.90 -0.49
C TYR A 35 -10.59 8.34 -1.88
N TYR A 36 -10.66 9.18 -2.91
CA TYR A 36 -10.20 8.79 -4.23
C TYR A 36 -8.72 8.40 -4.26
N LEU A 37 -7.85 9.19 -3.60
CA LEU A 37 -6.42 8.90 -3.54
C LEU A 37 -6.12 7.61 -2.77
N VAL A 38 -6.79 7.40 -1.62
CA VAL A 38 -6.66 6.15 -0.84
C VAL A 38 -7.11 4.95 -1.67
N ALA A 39 -8.27 5.02 -2.32
CA ALA A 39 -8.79 3.94 -3.15
C ALA A 39 -7.80 3.57 -4.27
N ARG A 40 -7.17 4.56 -4.92
CA ARG A 40 -6.12 4.29 -5.91
C ARG A 40 -4.89 3.58 -5.35
N GLN A 41 -4.48 3.88 -4.12
CA GLN A 41 -3.36 3.15 -3.53
C GLN A 41 -3.77 1.70 -3.20
N ILE A 42 -4.99 1.48 -2.71
CA ILE A 42 -5.51 0.13 -2.42
C ILE A 42 -5.62 -0.71 -3.71
N GLU A 43 -6.09 -0.12 -4.80
CA GLU A 43 -6.08 -0.77 -6.12
C GLU A 43 -4.68 -1.26 -6.51
N ARG A 44 -3.66 -0.39 -6.36
CA ARG A 44 -2.26 -0.75 -6.65
C ARG A 44 -1.71 -1.82 -5.73
N ILE A 45 -2.11 -1.82 -4.45
CA ILE A 45 -1.75 -2.88 -3.50
C ILE A 45 -2.36 -4.21 -3.96
N ALA A 46 -3.62 -4.21 -4.39
CA ALA A 46 -4.27 -5.41 -4.92
C ALA A 46 -3.58 -5.94 -6.20
N ASP A 47 -3.16 -5.06 -7.11
CA ASP A 47 -2.38 -5.43 -8.30
C ASP A 47 -1.06 -6.14 -7.92
N HIS A 48 -0.37 -5.63 -6.88
CA HIS A 48 0.86 -6.27 -6.39
C HIS A 48 0.58 -7.62 -5.71
N ALA A 49 -0.52 -7.76 -4.97
CA ALA A 49 -0.93 -9.03 -4.36
C ALA A 49 -1.21 -10.10 -5.42
N VAL A 50 -1.91 -9.75 -6.51
CA VAL A 50 -2.15 -10.65 -7.65
C VAL A 50 -0.82 -11.06 -8.30
N ARG A 51 0.11 -10.11 -8.47
CA ARG A 51 1.44 -10.42 -9.02
C ARG A 51 2.24 -11.35 -8.12
N ILE A 52 2.21 -11.17 -6.80
CA ILE A 52 2.87 -12.06 -5.84
C ILE A 52 2.30 -13.47 -5.96
N GLY A 53 0.97 -13.62 -6.02
CA GLY A 53 0.32 -14.92 -6.19
C GLY A 53 0.76 -15.64 -7.48
N ALA A 54 0.82 -14.94 -8.60
CA ALA A 54 1.29 -15.51 -9.85
C ALA A 54 2.78 -15.94 -9.83
N LEU A 55 3.63 -15.19 -9.11
CA LEU A 55 5.05 -15.51 -8.98
C LEU A 55 5.32 -16.64 -7.98
N ALA A 56 4.44 -16.87 -7.00
CA ALA A 56 4.58 -17.95 -6.04
C ALA A 56 4.58 -19.33 -6.72
N GLU A 57 3.76 -19.49 -7.76
CA GLU A 57 3.73 -20.73 -8.57
C GLU A 57 5.08 -20.98 -9.27
N ASP A 58 5.76 -19.91 -9.72
CA ASP A 58 7.09 -20.01 -10.37
C ASP A 58 8.17 -20.41 -9.35
N VAL A 59 8.12 -19.91 -8.12
CA VAL A 59 9.05 -20.26 -7.04
C VAL A 59 8.92 -21.73 -6.65
N GLU A 60 7.70 -22.25 -6.49
CA GLU A 60 7.45 -23.64 -6.15
C GLU A 60 7.93 -24.60 -7.25
N SER A 61 7.73 -24.24 -8.52
CA SER A 61 8.11 -25.09 -9.64
C SER A 61 9.63 -25.15 -9.91
N GLY A 62 10.39 -24.14 -9.45
CA GLY A 62 11.85 -24.05 -9.62
C GLY A 62 12.70 -24.76 -8.57
N SER A 63 12.10 -25.24 -7.48
CA SER A 63 12.80 -25.68 -6.26
C SER A 63 13.16 -27.16 -6.26
N THR A 64 14.14 -27.60 -7.08
CA THR A 64 14.58 -29.01 -7.05
C THR A 64 16.02 -29.23 -6.51
N SER A 65 16.81 -28.19 -6.26
CA SER A 65 18.18 -28.33 -5.74
C SER A 65 18.58 -27.08 -4.94
N GLY A 66 18.99 -27.24 -3.68
CA GLY A 66 19.47 -26.16 -2.82
C GLY A 66 18.43 -25.61 -1.84
N ARG A 67 17.66 -26.50 -1.18
CA ARG A 67 16.51 -26.15 -0.33
C ARG A 67 16.85 -25.17 0.81
N THR A 68 17.99 -25.32 1.48
CA THR A 68 18.27 -24.57 2.72
C THR A 68 18.46 -23.07 2.47
N GLU A 69 19.25 -22.66 1.46
CA GLU A 69 19.49 -21.24 1.17
C GLU A 69 18.26 -20.55 0.58
N SER A 70 17.45 -21.29 -0.18
CA SER A 70 16.16 -20.76 -0.69
C SER A 70 15.13 -20.64 0.42
N ASP A 71 15.11 -21.57 1.39
CA ASP A 71 14.18 -21.55 2.52
C ASP A 71 14.47 -20.37 3.46
N ASP A 72 15.75 -20.04 3.71
CA ASP A 72 16.14 -18.86 4.49
C ASP A 72 15.74 -17.55 3.79
N ALA A 73 16.01 -17.44 2.50
CA ALA A 73 15.63 -16.25 1.72
C ALA A 73 14.09 -16.08 1.64
N LEU A 74 13.36 -17.18 1.55
CA LEU A 74 11.90 -17.17 1.58
C LEU A 74 11.37 -16.75 2.95
N ALA A 75 12.00 -17.18 4.04
CA ALA A 75 11.63 -16.78 5.39
C ALA A 75 11.88 -15.27 5.63
N GLU A 76 13.04 -14.74 5.17
CA GLU A 76 13.34 -13.33 5.22
C GLU A 76 12.30 -12.49 4.41
N LEU A 77 11.93 -12.95 3.22
CA LEU A 77 10.92 -12.33 2.38
C LEU A 77 9.52 -12.36 3.00
N ALA A 78 9.15 -13.50 3.64
CA ALA A 78 7.87 -13.63 4.34
C ALA A 78 7.78 -12.68 5.54
N ALA A 79 8.86 -12.52 6.31
CA ALA A 79 8.91 -11.56 7.42
C ALA A 79 8.74 -10.11 6.92
N LEU A 80 9.37 -9.74 5.81
CA LEU A 80 9.21 -8.43 5.20
C LEU A 80 7.79 -8.21 4.67
N ALA A 81 7.18 -9.25 4.09
CA ALA A 81 5.79 -9.18 3.61
C ALA A 81 4.81 -8.94 4.77
N GLU A 82 5.03 -9.59 5.92
CA GLU A 82 4.22 -9.36 7.12
C GLU A 82 4.39 -7.94 7.66
N ALA A 83 5.62 -7.45 7.79
CA ALA A 83 5.88 -6.05 8.17
C ALA A 83 5.20 -5.06 7.21
N THR A 84 5.22 -5.36 5.91
CA THR A 84 4.53 -4.57 4.88
C THR A 84 3.01 -4.59 5.05
N ARG A 85 2.41 -5.74 5.39
CA ARG A 85 0.99 -5.88 5.69
C ARG A 85 0.59 -4.96 6.86
N GLU A 86 1.41 -4.94 7.93
CA GLU A 86 1.19 -4.05 9.07
C GLU A 86 1.24 -2.57 8.68
N VAL A 87 2.14 -2.16 7.79
CA VAL A 87 2.19 -0.79 7.25
C VAL A 87 0.88 -0.42 6.56
N VAL A 88 0.36 -1.30 5.69
CA VAL A 88 -0.89 -1.05 4.95
C VAL A 88 -2.08 -0.96 5.90
N GLU A 89 -2.19 -1.88 6.87
CA GLU A 89 -3.25 -1.90 7.87
C GLU A 89 -3.25 -0.62 8.72
N MET A 90 -2.09 -0.24 9.23
CA MET A 90 -1.93 0.96 10.05
C MET A 90 -2.23 2.24 9.27
N ALA A 91 -1.72 2.35 8.04
CA ALA A 91 -1.97 3.50 7.17
C ALA A 91 -3.45 3.63 6.80
N THR A 92 -4.14 2.51 6.53
CA THR A 92 -5.57 2.50 6.21
C THR A 92 -6.39 2.91 7.42
N THR A 93 -6.06 2.37 8.60
CA THR A 93 -6.70 2.75 9.86
C THR A 93 -6.49 4.23 10.17
N ALA A 94 -5.26 4.75 9.98
CA ALA A 94 -4.95 6.16 10.15
C ALA A 94 -5.79 7.06 9.24
N ALA A 95 -6.01 6.65 7.98
CA ALA A 95 -6.83 7.39 7.03
C ALA A 95 -8.32 7.40 7.39
N LEU A 96 -8.85 6.28 7.95
CA LEU A 96 -10.24 6.17 8.37
C LEU A 96 -10.52 6.92 9.68
N ASP A 97 -9.58 6.87 10.63
CA ASP A 97 -9.72 7.48 11.96
C ASP A 97 -9.21 8.93 12.00
N ALA A 98 -8.68 9.47 10.91
CA ALA A 98 -8.00 10.77 10.83
C ALA A 98 -6.92 10.92 11.93
N SER A 99 -6.09 9.88 12.12
CA SER A 99 -5.10 9.80 13.19
C SER A 99 -3.69 10.12 12.68
N ASP A 100 -3.19 11.30 13.01
CA ASP A 100 -1.83 11.74 12.62
C ASP A 100 -0.75 10.85 13.26
N ASP A 101 -0.89 10.49 14.53
CA ASP A 101 0.10 9.65 15.23
C ASP A 101 0.28 8.29 14.54
N ARG A 102 -0.85 7.64 14.17
CA ARG A 102 -0.80 6.38 13.42
C ARG A 102 -0.24 6.55 12.01
N ALA A 103 -0.53 7.68 11.37
CA ALA A 103 0.00 7.98 10.04
C ALA A 103 1.54 8.15 10.09
N TYR A 104 2.06 8.86 11.09
CA TYR A 104 3.51 8.98 11.28
C TYR A 104 4.18 7.63 11.60
N GLU A 105 3.57 6.82 12.46
CA GLU A 105 4.08 5.47 12.74
C GLU A 105 4.08 4.59 11.49
N ALA A 106 3.02 4.63 10.68
CA ALA A 106 2.95 3.90 9.41
C ALA A 106 4.04 4.34 8.43
N LEU A 107 4.35 5.65 8.36
CA LEU A 107 5.45 6.17 7.53
C LEU A 107 6.81 5.69 8.01
N GLU A 108 7.06 5.67 9.31
CA GLU A 108 8.31 5.18 9.88
C GLU A 108 8.50 3.68 9.58
N ARG A 109 7.46 2.88 9.75
CA ARG A 109 7.48 1.46 9.40
C ARG A 109 7.65 1.24 7.89
N CYS A 110 7.01 2.05 7.06
CA CYS A 110 7.21 2.03 5.61
C CYS A 110 8.68 2.25 5.24
N HIS A 111 9.34 3.26 5.82
CA HIS A 111 10.76 3.51 5.57
C HIS A 111 11.63 2.32 5.95
N ARG A 112 11.41 1.71 7.11
CA ARG A 112 12.13 0.50 7.54
C ARG A 112 11.91 -0.65 6.55
N SER A 113 10.66 -0.94 6.18
CA SER A 113 10.35 -2.02 5.22
C SER A 113 11.04 -1.81 3.87
N VAL A 114 11.14 -0.55 3.39
CA VAL A 114 11.84 -0.24 2.14
C VAL A 114 13.36 -0.44 2.29
N GLU A 115 13.95 -0.06 3.42
CA GLU A 115 15.38 -0.26 3.68
C GLU A 115 15.72 -1.75 3.84
N ASP A 116 14.92 -2.51 4.57
CA ASP A 116 15.06 -3.96 4.73
C ASP A 116 14.91 -4.67 3.37
N GLY A 117 13.95 -4.23 2.56
CA GLY A 117 13.78 -4.73 1.20
C GLY A 117 15.01 -4.51 0.32
N ARG A 118 15.63 -3.33 0.40
CA ARG A 118 16.88 -3.04 -0.34
C ARG A 118 18.06 -3.88 0.17
N ALA A 119 18.11 -4.15 1.48
CA ALA A 119 19.12 -5.01 2.05
C ALA A 119 18.96 -6.46 1.60
N LEU A 120 17.71 -6.96 1.59
CA LEU A 120 17.38 -8.30 1.12
C LEU A 120 17.66 -8.46 -0.38
N ASP A 121 17.37 -7.46 -1.21
CA ASP A 121 17.66 -7.50 -2.65
C ASP A 121 19.17 -7.66 -2.91
N ARG A 122 20.01 -6.89 -2.19
CA ARG A 122 21.48 -7.04 -2.27
C ARG A 122 21.91 -8.45 -1.82
N ALA A 123 21.35 -8.96 -0.73
CA ALA A 123 21.67 -10.28 -0.22
C ALA A 123 21.26 -11.41 -1.20
N LEU A 124 20.11 -11.28 -1.85
CA LEU A 124 19.67 -12.20 -2.91
C LEU A 124 20.61 -12.18 -4.11
N PHE A 125 21.09 -11.00 -4.51
CA PHE A 125 22.06 -10.87 -5.59
C PHE A 125 23.41 -11.51 -5.23
N GLU A 126 23.92 -11.29 -4.02
CA GLU A 126 25.21 -11.81 -3.55
C GLU A 126 25.20 -13.32 -3.33
N ARG A 127 24.14 -13.85 -2.69
CA ARG A 127 24.00 -15.28 -2.39
C ARG A 127 23.59 -16.09 -3.63
N ALA A 128 22.89 -15.45 -4.58
CA ALA A 128 22.37 -16.05 -5.80
C ALA A 128 21.68 -17.42 -5.58
N PRO A 129 20.75 -17.55 -4.60
CA PRO A 129 20.11 -18.83 -4.30
C PRO A 129 19.29 -19.33 -5.50
N PRO A 130 18.99 -20.63 -5.58
CA PRO A 130 18.05 -21.14 -6.56
C PRO A 130 16.72 -20.35 -6.51
N GLY A 131 16.23 -19.91 -7.66
CA GLY A 131 15.02 -19.10 -7.72
C GLY A 131 15.22 -17.60 -7.36
N ALA A 132 16.45 -17.10 -7.17
CA ALA A 132 16.73 -15.70 -6.81
C ALA A 132 16.00 -14.69 -7.69
N TYR A 133 15.87 -14.95 -9.00
CA TYR A 133 15.14 -14.07 -9.91
C TYR A 133 13.64 -13.95 -9.53
N ALA A 134 12.98 -15.07 -9.26
CA ALA A 134 11.57 -15.05 -8.84
C ALA A 134 11.39 -14.41 -7.47
N LEU A 135 12.29 -14.70 -6.51
CA LEU A 135 12.30 -14.07 -5.19
C LEU A 135 12.48 -12.55 -5.28
N SER A 136 13.41 -12.05 -6.11
CA SER A 136 13.61 -10.61 -6.33
C SER A 136 12.36 -9.94 -6.95
N ARG A 137 11.63 -10.62 -7.82
CA ARG A 137 10.35 -10.14 -8.39
C ARG A 137 9.23 -10.03 -7.36
N VAL A 138 9.14 -11.01 -6.45
CA VAL A 138 8.21 -10.97 -5.31
C VAL A 138 8.61 -9.84 -4.37
N LEU A 139 9.90 -9.74 -4.05
CA LEU A 139 10.45 -8.68 -3.20
C LEU A 139 10.13 -7.28 -3.75
N ASP A 140 10.30 -7.02 -5.06
CA ASP A 140 9.92 -5.74 -5.68
C ASP A 140 8.43 -5.43 -5.44
N SER A 141 7.55 -6.42 -5.56
CA SER A 141 6.12 -6.25 -5.33
C SER A 141 5.80 -5.97 -3.86
N VAL A 142 6.51 -6.61 -2.91
CA VAL A 142 6.36 -6.36 -1.45
C VAL A 142 6.81 -4.95 -1.10
N VAL A 143 8.00 -4.52 -1.57
CA VAL A 143 8.52 -3.17 -1.33
C VAL A 143 7.57 -2.10 -1.88
N ARG A 144 7.07 -2.30 -3.10
CA ARG A 144 6.09 -1.36 -3.67
C ARG A 144 4.79 -1.33 -2.90
N THR A 145 4.35 -2.45 -2.34
CA THR A 145 3.18 -2.48 -1.45
C THR A 145 3.41 -1.61 -0.20
N ALA A 146 4.59 -1.68 0.42
CA ALA A 146 4.96 -0.81 1.53
C ALA A 146 4.92 0.68 1.13
N GLU A 147 5.50 1.03 -0.04
CA GLU A 147 5.46 2.40 -0.57
C GLU A 147 4.02 2.91 -0.80
N ARG A 148 3.10 2.05 -1.25
CA ARG A 148 1.68 2.38 -1.41
C ARG A 148 1.00 2.61 -0.06
N GLY A 149 1.30 1.77 0.94
CA GLY A 149 0.88 2.00 2.33
C GLY A 149 1.37 3.35 2.86
N GLY A 150 2.64 3.69 2.66
CA GLY A 150 3.18 5.00 3.00
C GLY A 150 2.47 6.16 2.28
N ASN A 151 2.02 5.98 1.04
CA ASN A 151 1.23 6.99 0.34
C ASN A 151 -0.17 7.17 0.96
N VAL A 152 -0.81 6.08 1.42
CA VAL A 152 -2.07 6.16 2.19
C VAL A 152 -1.87 6.96 3.48
N ALA A 153 -0.80 6.69 4.24
CA ALA A 153 -0.48 7.43 5.45
C ALA A 153 -0.28 8.94 5.20
N ARG A 154 0.38 9.32 4.08
CA ARG A 154 0.50 10.73 3.69
C ARG A 154 -0.83 11.40 3.36
N VAL A 155 -1.79 10.65 2.83
CA VAL A 155 -3.16 11.17 2.62
C VAL A 155 -3.83 11.44 3.96
N ALA A 156 -3.69 10.52 4.94
CA ALA A 156 -4.23 10.71 6.28
C ALA A 156 -3.74 12.01 6.93
N LEU A 157 -2.42 12.29 6.86
CA LEU A 157 -1.83 13.52 7.42
C LEU A 157 -2.38 14.80 6.78
N ARG A 158 -2.70 14.79 5.50
CA ARG A 158 -3.31 15.97 4.84
C ARG A 158 -4.72 16.26 5.36
N GLY A 159 -5.47 15.22 5.76
CA GLY A 159 -6.78 15.38 6.38
C GLY A 159 -6.73 16.12 7.72
N GLY A 160 -5.71 15.86 8.54
CA GLY A 160 -5.51 16.51 9.85
C GLY A 160 -5.13 18.00 9.77
N GLU A 161 -4.45 18.44 8.69
CA GLU A 161 -4.06 19.84 8.48
C GLU A 161 -5.21 20.74 7.99
N ARG A 162 -6.41 20.20 7.79
CA ARG A 162 -7.54 20.99 7.29
C ARG A 162 -8.03 21.94 8.39
N LEU A 163 -7.86 23.23 8.14
CA LEU A 163 -8.50 24.28 8.93
C LEU A 163 -10.00 24.01 8.97
N PRO A 164 -10.65 24.06 10.15
CA PRO A 164 -12.09 23.93 10.23
C PRO A 164 -12.69 25.00 9.32
N VAL A 165 -13.51 24.57 8.35
CA VAL A 165 -14.32 25.48 7.56
C VAL A 165 -15.18 26.21 8.56
N ARG A 166 -14.94 27.52 8.76
CA ARG A 166 -15.80 28.37 9.57
C ARG A 166 -17.20 28.26 8.97
N ALA A 167 -18.11 27.57 9.66
CA ALA A 167 -19.52 27.68 9.38
C ALA A 167 -19.82 29.18 9.37
N GLY A 168 -20.16 29.70 8.18
CA GLY A 168 -20.48 31.11 8.02
C GLY A 168 -21.65 31.42 8.93
N GLU A 169 -21.42 32.34 9.87
CA GLU A 169 -22.50 33.02 10.58
C GLU A 169 -23.36 33.69 9.52
N ALA A 170 -24.57 33.20 9.34
CA ALA A 170 -25.63 33.84 8.57
C ALA A 170 -26.44 34.78 9.47
#